data_36cbaa58b6999a44eefc48bcbeb2443b
#
_entry.id   36cbaa58b6999a44eefc48bcbeb2443b
#
_cell.length_a   1.000
_cell.length_b   1.000
_cell.length_c   1.000
_cell.angle_alpha   90.00
_cell.angle_beta   90.00
_cell.angle_gamma   90.00
#
_symmetry.space_group_name_H-M   'P 1'
#
loop_
_entity.id
_entity.type
_entity.pdbx_description
1 polymer ?
#
loop_
_entity_poly.entity_id
_entity_poly.type
_entity_poly.pdbx_seq_one_letter_code
_entity_poly.pdbx_strand_id
1 'polypeptide(L)'
;VPITRDERIYRTFTLDPAYPRPDRQIPAGSLPRIFRPTLADFDKTRPILIPDPELEDKWRERVSALPPGLRVGVSWRSGKLNVQRSWSYFQFHELAPLLETPGVTFVNLQYDATHEELDGIREETGKELHYWEDLDQYQDLENLIAMINQLDLVISINNASSRIASALGKESWLIGKGGGPFALGQSRVPFFTSTVVWNSSNT
;
A
#
# COMPACT_ATOMS: atom_id res chain seq x y z
N VAL A 1 14.87 -3.06 12.82
CA VAL A 1 15.13 -3.79 14.06
C VAL A 1 13.80 -4.37 14.52
N PRO A 2 13.63 -5.71 14.65
CA PRO A 2 12.35 -6.27 15.06
C PRO A 2 12.04 -5.80 16.49
N ILE A 3 10.93 -5.10 16.63
CA ILE A 3 10.38 -4.73 17.93
C ILE A 3 9.73 -5.98 18.50
N THR A 4 10.44 -6.72 19.32
CA THR A 4 9.85 -7.81 20.10
C THR A 4 9.03 -7.23 21.26
N ARG A 5 7.98 -7.95 21.66
CA ARG A 5 6.91 -7.50 22.57
C ARG A 5 7.35 -7.27 24.02
N ASP A 6 8.60 -7.55 24.33
CA ASP A 6 9.15 -7.53 25.69
C ASP A 6 10.08 -6.33 25.89
N GLU A 7 10.37 -6.02 27.07
CA GLU A 7 11.28 -5.03 27.69
C GLU A 7 11.66 -3.79 26.87
N ARG A 8 11.85 -3.89 25.54
CA ARG A 8 12.23 -2.75 24.68
C ARG A 8 11.08 -1.75 24.48
N ILE A 9 9.83 -2.21 24.45
CA ILE A 9 8.68 -1.30 24.35
C ILE A 9 8.57 -0.47 25.62
N TYR A 10 8.76 -1.08 26.76
CA TYR A 10 8.74 -0.36 28.05
C TYR A 10 9.94 0.57 28.23
N ARG A 11 11.11 0.22 27.67
CA ARG A 11 12.30 1.11 27.72
C ARG A 11 12.21 2.29 26.76
N THR A 12 11.48 2.16 25.64
CA THR A 12 11.26 3.27 24.70
C THR A 12 10.32 4.33 25.29
N PHE A 13 9.52 3.98 26.29
CA PHE A 13 8.67 4.90 27.03
C PHE A 13 9.31 5.48 28.30
N THR A 14 10.50 5.03 28.68
CA THR A 14 11.30 5.77 29.67
C THR A 14 11.85 6.98 28.96
N LEU A 15 11.19 8.11 29.15
CA LEU A 15 11.66 9.41 28.67
C LEU A 15 13.12 9.58 29.11
N ASP A 16 14.01 9.73 28.14
CA ASP A 16 15.36 10.15 28.40
C ASP A 16 15.27 11.39 29.31
N PRO A 17 15.94 11.39 30.48
CA PRO A 17 15.93 12.56 31.39
C PRO A 17 16.34 13.85 30.71
N ALA A 18 17.07 13.77 29.59
CA ALA A 18 17.46 14.93 28.78
C ALA A 18 16.30 15.55 27.99
N TYR A 19 15.19 14.82 27.77
CA TYR A 19 14.02 15.40 27.11
C TYR A 19 13.10 16.10 28.12
N PRO A 20 12.63 17.31 27.81
CA PRO A 20 11.65 18.00 28.65
C PRO A 20 10.39 17.14 28.75
N ARG A 21 9.87 16.98 29.95
CA ARG A 21 8.61 16.25 30.15
C ARG A 21 7.49 16.95 29.39
N PRO A 22 6.70 16.22 28.57
CA PRO A 22 5.57 16.83 27.89
C PRO A 22 4.50 17.22 28.92
N ASP A 23 3.95 18.42 28.78
CA ASP A 23 2.85 18.90 29.63
C ASP A 23 1.53 18.17 29.35
N ARG A 24 1.39 17.65 28.12
CA ARG A 24 0.18 16.97 27.64
C ARG A 24 0.53 15.80 26.73
N GLN A 25 -0.34 14.81 26.73
CA GLN A 25 -0.24 13.62 25.89
C GLN A 25 -1.57 13.38 25.18
N ILE A 26 -1.51 12.97 23.90
CA ILE A 26 -2.66 12.57 23.11
C ILE A 26 -2.28 11.38 22.20
N PRO A 27 -3.13 10.36 22.05
CA PRO A 27 -2.91 9.33 21.06
C PRO A 27 -2.85 9.95 19.64
N ALA A 28 -1.89 9.50 18.82
CA ALA A 28 -1.72 10.01 17.45
C ALA A 28 -3.01 9.91 16.61
N GLY A 29 -3.79 8.84 16.76
CA GLY A 29 -5.07 8.68 16.08
C GLY A 29 -6.16 9.69 16.49
N SER A 30 -5.96 10.43 17.58
CA SER A 30 -6.88 11.50 18.03
C SER A 30 -6.52 12.87 17.49
N LEU A 31 -5.33 13.05 16.89
CA LEU A 31 -4.90 14.32 16.33
C LEU A 31 -5.86 14.87 15.25
N PRO A 32 -6.42 14.08 14.35
CA PRO A 32 -7.37 14.58 13.35
C PRO A 32 -8.59 15.27 14.00
N ARG A 33 -9.06 14.78 15.13
CA ARG A 33 -10.18 15.41 15.86
C ARG A 33 -9.91 16.87 16.25
N ILE A 34 -8.63 17.21 16.43
CA ILE A 34 -8.22 18.58 16.81
C ILE A 34 -7.90 19.40 15.56
N PHE A 35 -7.13 18.85 14.64
CA PHE A 35 -6.56 19.58 13.51
C PHE A 35 -7.37 19.47 12.22
N ARG A 36 -8.31 18.52 12.14
CA ARG A 36 -9.17 18.24 10.98
C ARG A 36 -10.56 17.80 11.44
N PRO A 37 -11.30 18.67 12.16
CA PRO A 37 -12.59 18.31 12.75
C PRO A 37 -13.71 18.07 11.73
N THR A 38 -13.55 18.53 10.48
CA THR A 38 -14.52 18.34 9.40
C THR A 38 -13.86 17.71 8.18
N LEU A 39 -14.65 17.14 7.25
CA LEU A 39 -14.14 16.56 6.01
C LEU A 39 -13.47 17.62 5.12
N ALA A 40 -13.95 18.86 5.12
CA ALA A 40 -13.35 19.96 4.36
C ALA A 40 -11.91 20.28 4.77
N ASP A 41 -11.52 19.92 5.99
CA ASP A 41 -10.15 20.15 6.46
C ASP A 41 -9.13 19.21 5.82
N PHE A 42 -9.60 18.20 5.07
CA PHE A 42 -8.76 17.26 4.33
C PHE A 42 -8.50 17.68 2.88
N ASP A 43 -9.16 18.68 2.35
CA ASP A 43 -9.04 19.12 0.94
C ASP A 43 -7.63 19.58 0.55
N LYS A 44 -6.77 19.84 1.55
CA LYS A 44 -5.39 20.29 1.36
C LYS A 44 -4.35 19.17 1.55
N THR A 45 -4.76 17.91 1.54
CA THR A 45 -3.80 16.81 1.64
C THR A 45 -2.87 16.78 0.44
N ARG A 46 -1.59 16.56 0.71
CA ARG A 46 -0.52 16.46 -0.31
C ARG A 46 0.20 15.13 -0.14
N PRO A 47 0.89 14.65 -1.18
CA PRO A 47 1.83 13.55 -1.03
C PRO A 47 2.79 13.83 0.13
N ILE A 48 3.05 12.81 0.93
CA ILE A 48 3.93 12.88 2.11
C ILE A 48 5.22 12.08 1.93
N LEU A 49 5.25 11.16 0.95
CA LEU A 49 6.45 10.46 0.55
C LEU A 49 7.00 11.09 -0.73
N ILE A 50 8.30 11.28 -0.74
CA ILE A 50 9.07 11.76 -1.88
C ILE A 50 10.17 10.71 -2.11
N PRO A 51 10.22 10.04 -3.27
CA PRO A 51 11.25 9.06 -3.57
C PRO A 51 12.64 9.69 -3.63
N ASP A 52 13.66 8.90 -3.36
CA ASP A 52 15.04 9.29 -3.67
C ASP A 52 15.20 9.48 -5.19
N PRO A 53 15.76 10.61 -5.67
CA PRO A 53 15.85 10.91 -7.10
C PRO A 53 16.68 9.89 -7.90
N GLU A 54 17.76 9.35 -7.32
CA GLU A 54 18.61 8.37 -8.00
C GLU A 54 17.89 7.04 -8.17
N LEU A 55 17.16 6.62 -7.13
CA LEU A 55 16.32 5.42 -7.20
C LEU A 55 15.11 5.63 -8.13
N GLU A 56 14.57 6.84 -8.18
CA GLU A 56 13.48 7.16 -9.08
C GLU A 56 13.92 7.05 -10.55
N ASP A 57 15.09 7.55 -10.91
CA ASP A 57 15.66 7.42 -12.27
C ASP A 57 15.93 5.95 -12.63
N LYS A 58 16.53 5.19 -11.71
CA LYS A 58 16.75 3.74 -11.86
C LYS A 58 15.43 3.01 -12.15
N TRP A 59 14.40 3.26 -11.35
CA TRP A 59 13.13 2.56 -11.48
C TRP A 59 12.30 3.04 -12.68
N ARG A 60 12.43 4.29 -13.08
CA ARG A 60 11.85 4.81 -14.32
C ARG A 60 12.38 4.04 -15.53
N GLU A 61 13.66 3.82 -15.63
CA GLU A 61 14.27 3.03 -16.70
C GLU A 61 13.73 1.58 -16.68
N ARG A 62 13.77 0.93 -15.54
CA ARG A 62 13.34 -0.48 -15.40
C ARG A 62 11.86 -0.67 -15.71
N VAL A 63 11.00 0.19 -15.22
CA VAL A 63 9.55 0.11 -15.45
C VAL A 63 9.21 0.50 -16.90
N SER A 64 9.95 1.43 -17.51
CA SER A 64 9.73 1.78 -18.92
C SER A 64 10.10 0.66 -19.89
N ALA A 65 10.97 -0.27 -19.48
CA ALA A 65 11.34 -1.45 -20.27
C ALA A 65 10.23 -2.53 -20.30
N LEU A 66 9.22 -2.43 -19.45
CA LEU A 66 8.06 -3.33 -19.49
C LEU A 66 7.24 -3.13 -20.77
N PRO A 67 6.42 -4.14 -21.16
CA PRO A 67 5.51 -4.01 -22.29
C PRO A 67 4.69 -2.72 -22.21
N PRO A 68 4.35 -2.10 -23.35
CA PRO A 68 3.58 -0.86 -23.37
C PRO A 68 2.17 -1.09 -22.82
N GLY A 69 1.64 -0.13 -22.08
CA GLY A 69 0.31 -0.19 -21.48
C GLY A 69 0.24 0.58 -20.17
N LEU A 70 -0.94 0.58 -19.58
CA LEU A 70 -1.15 1.12 -18.24
C LEU A 70 -0.45 0.21 -17.22
N ARG A 71 0.43 0.76 -16.40
CA ARG A 71 1.21 0.01 -15.41
C ARG A 71 0.45 -0.07 -14.10
N VAL A 72 -0.05 -1.25 -13.76
CA VAL A 72 -0.90 -1.46 -12.59
C VAL A 72 -0.23 -2.40 -11.61
N GLY A 73 0.06 -1.89 -10.43
CA GLY A 73 0.55 -2.70 -9.32
C GLY A 73 -0.58 -3.43 -8.61
N VAL A 74 -0.43 -4.72 -8.33
CA VAL A 74 -1.46 -5.52 -7.67
C VAL A 74 -0.94 -6.24 -6.43
N SER A 75 -1.76 -6.25 -5.37
CA SER A 75 -1.51 -7.01 -4.15
C SER A 75 -2.82 -7.44 -3.53
N TRP A 76 -2.97 -8.72 -3.18
CA TRP A 76 -4.27 -9.33 -2.86
C TRP A 76 -4.38 -9.87 -1.44
N ARG A 77 -3.26 -9.97 -0.69
CA ARG A 77 -3.26 -10.42 0.70
C ARG A 77 -2.24 -9.67 1.55
N SER A 78 -2.29 -9.93 2.85
CA SER A 78 -1.26 -9.52 3.80
C SER A 78 -0.60 -10.78 4.37
N GLY A 79 0.72 -10.79 4.55
CA GLY A 79 1.46 -11.95 5.05
C GLY A 79 1.11 -12.38 6.48
N LYS A 80 0.30 -11.61 7.20
CA LYS A 80 -0.25 -12.05 8.49
C LYS A 80 -1.57 -12.77 8.26
N LEU A 81 -1.48 -14.07 8.02
CA LEU A 81 -2.64 -14.96 7.91
C LEU A 81 -3.23 -15.17 9.30
N ASN A 82 -4.21 -14.36 9.69
CA ASN A 82 -5.06 -14.65 10.83
C ASN A 82 -6.53 -14.67 10.39
N VAL A 83 -7.34 -15.47 11.06
CA VAL A 83 -8.76 -15.67 10.76
C VAL A 83 -9.54 -14.36 10.64
N GLN A 84 -9.19 -13.34 11.43
CA GLN A 84 -9.87 -12.05 11.41
C GLN A 84 -9.51 -11.19 10.18
N ARG A 85 -8.37 -11.42 9.54
CA ARG A 85 -7.91 -10.67 8.37
C ARG A 85 -8.17 -11.40 7.05
N SER A 86 -8.29 -12.74 7.08
CA SER A 86 -8.57 -13.54 5.90
C SER A 86 -9.86 -13.12 5.18
N TRP A 87 -10.82 -12.55 5.90
CA TRP A 87 -12.06 -12.01 5.33
C TRP A 87 -11.85 -10.82 4.37
N SER A 88 -10.69 -10.18 4.42
CA SER A 88 -10.34 -9.04 3.57
C SER A 88 -9.38 -9.43 2.46
N TYR A 89 -9.00 -10.72 2.36
CA TYR A 89 -8.08 -11.19 1.34
C TYR A 89 -8.86 -11.71 0.14
N PHE A 90 -8.30 -11.47 -1.02
CA PHE A 90 -8.75 -12.10 -2.24
C PHE A 90 -7.94 -13.36 -2.50
N GLN A 91 -8.60 -14.38 -2.94
CA GLN A 91 -7.93 -15.48 -3.60
C GLN A 91 -7.56 -15.02 -5.00
N PHE A 92 -6.44 -15.53 -5.50
CA PHE A 92 -5.95 -15.07 -6.79
C PHE A 92 -7.00 -15.19 -7.91
N HIS A 93 -7.75 -16.31 -7.98
CA HIS A 93 -8.79 -16.50 -8.98
C HIS A 93 -9.89 -15.43 -8.97
N GLU A 94 -10.10 -14.74 -7.85
CA GLU A 94 -11.04 -13.60 -7.77
C GLU A 94 -10.48 -12.36 -8.50
N LEU A 95 -9.15 -12.30 -8.70
CA LEU A 95 -8.48 -11.22 -9.44
C LEU A 95 -8.22 -11.57 -10.92
N ALA A 96 -8.36 -12.83 -11.31
CA ALA A 96 -8.12 -13.28 -12.68
C ALA A 96 -8.83 -12.41 -13.73
N PRO A 97 -10.12 -12.05 -13.58
CA PRO A 97 -10.80 -11.17 -14.54
C PRO A 97 -10.16 -9.77 -14.68
N LEU A 98 -9.52 -9.25 -13.61
CA LEU A 98 -8.80 -8.00 -13.66
C LEU A 98 -7.58 -8.11 -14.57
N LEU A 99 -6.85 -9.23 -14.47
CA LEU A 99 -5.62 -9.44 -15.24
C LEU A 99 -5.90 -9.63 -16.75
N GLU A 100 -7.10 -10.01 -17.12
CA GLU A 100 -7.52 -10.14 -18.52
C GLU A 100 -7.73 -8.79 -19.23
N THR A 101 -7.70 -7.67 -18.48
CA THR A 101 -7.91 -6.32 -19.03
C THR A 101 -6.86 -6.01 -20.12
N PRO A 102 -7.29 -5.69 -21.36
CA PRO A 102 -6.34 -5.41 -22.44
C PRO A 102 -5.64 -4.05 -22.22
N GLY A 103 -4.40 -3.94 -22.70
CA GLY A 103 -3.62 -2.71 -22.62
C GLY A 103 -3.08 -2.38 -21.23
N VAL A 104 -3.11 -3.36 -20.32
CA VAL A 104 -2.57 -3.23 -18.96
C VAL A 104 -1.37 -4.15 -18.79
N THR A 105 -0.32 -3.61 -18.19
CA THR A 105 0.87 -4.32 -17.75
C THR A 105 0.85 -4.40 -16.23
N PHE A 106 0.72 -5.60 -15.69
CA PHE A 106 0.58 -5.82 -14.26
C PHE A 106 1.94 -6.04 -13.59
N VAL A 107 2.11 -5.39 -12.43
CA VAL A 107 3.31 -5.49 -11.60
C VAL A 107 2.95 -6.09 -10.25
N ASN A 108 3.71 -7.09 -9.83
CA ASN A 108 3.53 -7.75 -8.54
C ASN A 108 3.95 -6.83 -7.38
N LEU A 109 3.01 -6.53 -6.50
CA LEU A 109 3.23 -5.85 -5.22
C LEU A 109 2.94 -6.77 -4.02
N GLN A 110 2.76 -8.07 -4.28
CA GLN A 110 2.59 -9.06 -3.22
C GLN A 110 3.95 -9.55 -2.76
N TYR A 111 4.44 -8.97 -1.67
CA TYR A 111 5.81 -9.16 -1.16
C TYR A 111 6.17 -10.60 -0.74
N ASP A 112 5.18 -11.45 -0.50
CA ASP A 112 5.34 -12.85 -0.13
C ASP A 112 4.83 -13.81 -1.23
N ALA A 113 4.64 -13.32 -2.46
CA ALA A 113 4.32 -14.18 -3.59
C ALA A 113 5.50 -15.09 -3.91
N THR A 114 5.24 -16.38 -4.05
CA THR A 114 6.26 -17.34 -4.49
C THR A 114 6.31 -17.41 -6.02
N HIS A 115 7.43 -17.87 -6.57
CA HIS A 115 7.54 -18.11 -8.02
C HIS A 115 6.47 -19.11 -8.50
N GLU A 116 6.22 -20.17 -7.73
CA GLU A 116 5.18 -21.15 -8.04
C GLU A 116 3.78 -20.50 -8.13
N GLU A 117 3.48 -19.55 -7.23
CA GLU A 117 2.23 -18.80 -7.27
C GLU A 117 2.15 -17.90 -8.51
N LEU A 118 3.23 -17.18 -8.84
CA LEU A 118 3.29 -16.31 -10.02
C LEU A 118 3.21 -17.10 -11.33
N ASP A 119 3.85 -18.27 -11.39
CA ASP A 119 3.77 -19.19 -12.53
C ASP A 119 2.36 -19.78 -12.68
N GLY A 120 1.73 -20.18 -11.57
CA GLY A 120 0.34 -20.64 -11.58
C GLY A 120 -0.63 -19.57 -12.09
N ILE A 121 -0.41 -18.32 -11.70
CA ILE A 121 -1.15 -17.16 -12.22
C ILE A 121 -1.02 -17.07 -13.74
N ARG A 122 0.21 -17.17 -14.25
CA ARG A 122 0.47 -17.12 -15.69
C ARG A 122 -0.15 -18.29 -16.45
N GLU A 123 -0.12 -19.47 -15.87
CA GLU A 123 -0.75 -20.66 -16.47
C GLU A 123 -2.28 -20.54 -16.54
N GLU A 124 -2.90 -20.03 -15.46
CA GLU A 124 -4.36 -19.91 -15.37
C GLU A 124 -4.91 -18.77 -16.26
N THR A 125 -4.22 -17.63 -16.31
CA THR A 125 -4.75 -16.41 -16.96
C THR A 125 -4.10 -16.10 -18.30
N GLY A 126 -2.98 -16.73 -18.64
CA GLY A 126 -2.14 -16.35 -19.78
C GLY A 126 -1.47 -14.98 -19.61
N LYS A 127 -1.50 -14.39 -18.41
CA LYS A 127 -0.94 -13.07 -18.11
C LYS A 127 0.21 -13.17 -17.13
N GLU A 128 1.20 -12.33 -17.36
CA GLU A 128 2.37 -12.23 -16.50
C GLU A 128 2.18 -11.10 -15.47
N LEU A 129 2.50 -11.40 -14.21
CA LEU A 129 2.74 -10.40 -13.19
C LEU A 129 4.24 -10.11 -13.16
N HIS A 130 4.64 -8.96 -13.70
CA HIS A 130 6.04 -8.57 -13.72
C HIS A 130 6.58 -8.31 -12.33
N TYR A 131 7.78 -8.77 -12.04
CA TYR A 131 8.46 -8.57 -10.76
C TYR A 131 9.98 -8.49 -10.98
N TRP A 132 10.70 -8.08 -9.95
CA TRP A 132 12.16 -8.01 -9.97
C TRP A 132 12.71 -8.78 -8.78
N GLU A 133 13.52 -9.80 -9.04
CA GLU A 133 14.10 -10.66 -8.01
C GLU A 133 15.05 -9.92 -7.06
N ASP A 134 15.67 -8.86 -7.54
CA ASP A 134 16.57 -7.99 -6.78
C ASP A 134 15.84 -6.92 -5.95
N LEU A 135 14.51 -6.89 -5.95
CA LEU A 135 13.70 -6.00 -5.13
C LEU A 135 13.12 -6.74 -3.93
N ASP A 136 13.71 -6.55 -2.76
CA ASP A 136 13.10 -6.98 -1.50
C ASP A 136 11.98 -6.02 -1.09
N GLN A 137 10.74 -6.35 -1.43
CA GLN A 137 9.56 -5.53 -1.13
C GLN A 137 9.26 -5.43 0.38
N TYR A 138 9.95 -6.20 1.22
CA TYR A 138 9.73 -6.20 2.67
C TYR A 138 10.78 -5.39 3.43
N GLN A 139 12.06 -5.45 3.02
CA GLN A 139 13.19 -4.82 3.70
C GLN A 139 13.68 -3.54 2.99
N ASP A 140 13.56 -3.49 1.66
CA ASP A 140 14.07 -2.38 0.86
C ASP A 140 12.93 -1.42 0.45
N LEU A 141 12.47 -0.67 1.44
CA LEU A 141 11.35 0.24 1.26
C LEU A 141 11.66 1.42 0.34
N GLU A 142 12.90 1.88 0.28
CA GLU A 142 13.29 3.00 -0.59
C GLU A 142 13.17 2.62 -2.07
N ASN A 143 13.68 1.45 -2.46
CA ASN A 143 13.49 0.94 -3.81
C ASN A 143 12.01 0.62 -4.11
N LEU A 144 11.26 0.09 -3.14
CA LEU A 144 9.82 -0.15 -3.30
C LEU A 144 9.03 1.15 -3.52
N ILE A 145 9.33 2.21 -2.77
CA ILE A 145 8.71 3.53 -2.91
C ILE A 145 9.00 4.10 -4.30
N ALA A 146 10.26 4.06 -4.75
CA ALA A 146 10.65 4.55 -6.06
C ALA A 146 10.00 3.77 -7.20
N MET A 147 9.89 2.45 -7.08
CA MET A 147 9.21 1.58 -8.04
C MET A 147 7.71 1.87 -8.10
N ILE A 148 7.02 1.93 -6.96
CA ILE A 148 5.59 2.25 -6.91
C ILE A 148 5.31 3.63 -7.53
N ASN A 149 6.23 4.58 -7.38
CA ASN A 149 6.10 5.90 -7.98
C ASN A 149 6.11 5.88 -9.51
N GLN A 150 6.59 4.83 -10.16
CA GLN A 150 6.55 4.68 -11.63
C GLN A 150 5.25 4.03 -12.14
N LEU A 151 4.39 3.54 -11.26
CA LEU A 151 3.12 2.93 -11.64
C LEU A 151 2.04 3.97 -11.90
N ASP A 152 1.07 3.66 -12.75
CA ASP A 152 -0.07 4.52 -13.04
C ASP A 152 -1.20 4.33 -12.04
N LEU A 153 -1.37 3.10 -11.55
CA LEU A 153 -2.43 2.72 -10.61
C LEU A 153 -1.92 1.60 -9.68
N VAL A 154 -2.37 1.61 -8.45
CA VAL A 154 -2.20 0.48 -7.52
C VAL A 154 -3.55 -0.06 -7.10
N ILE A 155 -3.80 -1.34 -7.33
CA ILE A 155 -5.00 -2.05 -6.89
C ILE A 155 -4.59 -3.02 -5.79
N SER A 156 -5.08 -2.82 -4.59
CA SER A 156 -4.60 -3.59 -3.45
C SER A 156 -5.63 -3.64 -2.32
N ILE A 157 -5.49 -4.64 -1.48
CA ILE A 157 -6.11 -4.60 -0.15
C ILE A 157 -5.41 -3.55 0.73
N ASN A 158 -5.95 -3.33 1.92
CA ASN A 158 -5.34 -2.42 2.89
C ASN A 158 -4.05 -3.02 3.51
N ASN A 159 -2.91 -2.81 2.87
CA ASN A 159 -1.58 -3.27 3.27
C ASN A 159 -0.51 -2.18 3.09
N ALA A 160 0.78 -2.52 3.23
CA ALA A 160 1.88 -1.57 3.10
C ALA A 160 1.96 -0.94 1.71
N SER A 161 1.84 -1.74 0.64
CA SER A 161 1.94 -1.27 -0.74
C SER A 161 0.86 -0.22 -1.06
N SER A 162 -0.39 -0.46 -0.63
CA SER A 162 -1.47 0.54 -0.79
C SER A 162 -1.23 1.81 0.00
N ARG A 163 -0.61 1.73 1.18
CA ARG A 163 -0.27 2.91 1.99
C ARG A 163 0.85 3.72 1.39
N ILE A 164 1.86 3.06 0.84
CA ILE A 164 2.96 3.72 0.11
C ILE A 164 2.38 4.46 -1.10
N ALA A 165 1.58 3.78 -1.94
CA ALA A 165 0.94 4.40 -3.10
C ALA A 165 0.10 5.63 -2.71
N SER A 166 -0.72 5.50 -1.67
CA SER A 166 -1.52 6.60 -1.12
C SER A 166 -0.67 7.78 -0.67
N ALA A 167 0.43 7.49 0.05
CA ALA A 167 1.34 8.50 0.58
C ALA A 167 2.17 9.21 -0.49
N LEU A 168 2.44 8.54 -1.62
CA LEU A 168 3.01 9.11 -2.84
C LEU A 168 2.01 9.96 -3.64
N GLY A 169 0.72 9.90 -3.29
CA GLY A 169 -0.33 10.55 -4.07
C GLY A 169 -0.69 9.82 -5.38
N LYS A 170 -0.28 8.55 -5.51
CA LYS A 170 -0.63 7.70 -6.65
C LYS A 170 -2.10 7.32 -6.60
N GLU A 171 -2.75 7.29 -7.76
CA GLU A 171 -4.10 6.73 -7.84
C GLU A 171 -4.05 5.29 -7.33
N SER A 172 -4.90 5.00 -6.37
CA SER A 172 -4.93 3.68 -5.75
C SER A 172 -6.36 3.26 -5.42
N TRP A 173 -6.64 1.99 -5.69
CA TRP A 173 -7.93 1.39 -5.40
C TRP A 173 -7.77 0.39 -4.27
N LEU A 174 -8.39 0.72 -3.14
CA LEU A 174 -8.51 -0.22 -2.04
C LEU A 174 -9.70 -1.13 -2.30
N ILE A 175 -9.41 -2.39 -2.56
CA ILE A 175 -10.41 -3.43 -2.73
C ILE A 175 -10.56 -4.23 -1.43
N GLY A 176 -11.76 -4.65 -1.09
CA GLY A 176 -11.97 -5.49 0.10
C GLY A 176 -13.37 -5.37 0.71
N LYS A 177 -13.59 -6.19 1.72
CA LYS A 177 -14.83 -6.21 2.50
C LYS A 177 -14.76 -5.15 3.60
N GLY A 178 -14.99 -3.90 3.26
CA GLY A 178 -15.02 -2.76 4.18
C GLY A 178 -13.94 -1.71 3.91
N GLY A 179 -14.32 -0.44 3.93
CA GLY A 179 -13.48 0.71 3.55
C GLY A 179 -12.33 1.05 4.50
N GLY A 180 -12.14 0.25 5.53
CA GLY A 180 -11.13 0.51 6.56
C GLY A 180 -11.41 1.80 7.37
N PRO A 181 -10.77 1.96 8.52
CA PRO A 181 -11.04 3.07 9.46
C PRO A 181 -10.65 4.46 8.90
N PHE A 182 -9.80 4.51 7.89
CA PHE A 182 -9.34 5.79 7.33
C PHE A 182 -10.25 6.38 6.25
N ALA A 183 -11.21 5.59 5.73
CA ALA A 183 -12.17 6.08 4.75
C ALA A 183 -13.23 7.01 5.36
N LEU A 184 -13.43 6.96 6.67
CA LEU A 184 -14.42 7.78 7.40
C LEU A 184 -15.81 7.73 6.75
N GLY A 185 -16.20 6.58 6.20
CA GLY A 185 -17.47 6.40 5.49
C GLY A 185 -17.52 7.00 4.08
N GLN A 186 -16.40 7.46 3.53
CA GLN A 186 -16.31 8.05 2.20
C GLN A 186 -15.85 7.01 1.16
N SER A 187 -16.17 7.23 -0.11
CA SER A 187 -15.66 6.45 -1.24
C SER A 187 -14.20 6.78 -1.59
N ARG A 188 -13.69 7.92 -1.14
CA ARG A 188 -12.26 8.29 -1.19
C ARG A 188 -11.74 8.45 0.22
N VAL A 189 -10.48 8.07 0.42
CA VAL A 189 -9.83 8.22 1.73
C VAL A 189 -9.49 9.70 1.96
N PRO A 190 -10.08 10.37 2.95
CA PRO A 190 -9.84 11.81 3.15
C PRO A 190 -8.38 12.16 3.39
N PHE A 191 -7.62 11.29 4.06
CA PHE A 191 -6.17 11.48 4.29
C PHE A 191 -5.34 11.39 3.01
N PHE A 192 -5.84 10.69 1.98
CA PHE A 192 -5.17 10.42 0.72
C PHE A 192 -6.18 10.49 -0.41
N THR A 193 -6.40 11.67 -0.97
CA THR A 193 -7.46 11.93 -1.95
C THR A 193 -7.32 11.16 -3.26
N SER A 194 -6.12 10.65 -3.55
CA SER A 194 -5.86 9.75 -4.67
C SER A 194 -6.32 8.31 -4.43
N THR A 195 -6.83 7.98 -3.23
CA THR A 195 -7.21 6.61 -2.87
C THR A 195 -8.72 6.44 -2.89
N VAL A 196 -9.22 5.58 -3.78
CA VAL A 196 -10.61 5.16 -3.90
C VAL A 196 -10.84 3.87 -3.13
N VAL A 197 -11.98 3.76 -2.47
CA VAL A 197 -12.38 2.55 -1.73
C VAL A 197 -13.50 1.84 -2.49
N TRP A 198 -13.23 0.61 -2.90
CA TRP A 198 -14.18 -0.28 -3.56
C TRP A 198 -14.64 -1.35 -2.59
N ASN A 199 -15.92 -1.30 -2.20
CA ASN A 199 -16.54 -2.27 -1.30
C ASN A 199 -17.54 -3.13 -2.05
N SER A 200 -17.64 -4.39 -1.68
CA SER A 200 -18.67 -5.30 -2.20
C SER A 200 -20.11 -4.88 -1.87
N SER A 201 -20.30 -3.89 -1.00
CA SER A 201 -21.61 -3.32 -0.66
C SER A 201 -22.05 -2.16 -1.58
N ASN A 202 -21.22 -1.75 -2.52
CA ASN A 202 -21.48 -0.65 -3.47
C ASN A 202 -21.84 -1.15 -4.88
N THR A 203 -22.12 -2.45 -5.03
CA THR A 203 -22.62 -3.06 -6.29
C THR A 203 -24.08 -3.42 -6.19
#